data_86b031342bea76a2f343b1a8f8e2d85c
#
_entry.id   86b031342bea76a2f343b1a8f8e2d85c
#
_cell.length_a   1.000
_cell.length_b   1.000
_cell.length_c   1.000
_cell.angle_alpha   90.00
_cell.angle_beta   90.00
_cell.angle_gamma   90.00
#
_symmetry.space_group_name_H-M   'P 1'
#
loop_
_entity.id
_entity.type
_entity.pdbx_description
1 polymer ?
#
loop_
_entity_poly.entity_id
_entity_poly.type
_entity_poly.pdbx_seq_one_letter_code
_entity_poly.pdbx_strand_id
1 'polypeptide(L)'
;MAKEAMQAVSRAEEAALETVQQAKEEADRLCREAAAQGEQLVAAAVKEARKRADVLCGVARADGKKRQEALLQESRKEQEQLREQAAARQGQVARELERLVLGQPRRR
;
A
#
# COMPACT_ATOMS: atom_id res chain seq x y z
N MET A 1 38.76 49.86 48.45
CA MET A 1 39.22 49.71 47.06
C MET A 1 39.45 48.25 46.67
N ALA A 2 40.27 47.47 47.37
CA ALA A 2 40.41 46.06 47.06
C ALA A 2 39.06 45.29 47.24
N LYS A 3 38.31 45.64 48.28
CA LYS A 3 37.01 45.04 48.57
C LYS A 3 35.97 45.27 47.46
N GLU A 4 35.94 46.45 46.90
CA GLU A 4 35.06 46.85 45.83
C GLU A 4 35.43 46.12 44.55
N ALA A 5 36.71 45.99 44.23
CA ALA A 5 37.20 45.23 43.10
C ALA A 5 36.84 43.74 43.21
N MET A 6 36.98 43.16 44.37
CA MET A 6 36.62 41.75 44.64
C MET A 6 35.11 41.54 44.51
N GLN A 7 34.32 42.50 45.00
CA GLN A 7 32.84 42.43 44.82
C GLN A 7 32.43 42.56 43.37
N ALA A 8 33.10 43.39 42.61
CA ALA A 8 32.84 43.52 41.17
C ALA A 8 33.16 42.21 40.41
N VAL A 9 34.27 41.59 40.72
CA VAL A 9 34.64 40.28 40.13
C VAL A 9 33.64 39.21 40.54
N SER A 10 33.24 39.17 41.81
CA SER A 10 32.25 38.19 42.30
C SER A 10 30.91 38.37 41.59
N ARG A 11 30.44 39.59 41.38
CA ARG A 11 29.20 39.86 40.63
C ARG A 11 29.34 39.43 39.19
N ALA A 12 30.49 39.67 38.56
CA ALA A 12 30.73 39.28 37.18
C ALA A 12 30.72 37.74 37.04
N GLU A 13 31.32 37.03 37.99
CA GLU A 13 31.31 35.58 38.00
C GLU A 13 29.91 35.03 38.21
N GLU A 14 29.14 35.57 39.12
CA GLU A 14 27.72 35.17 39.32
C GLU A 14 26.90 35.43 38.08
N ALA A 15 27.04 36.58 37.45
CA ALA A 15 26.33 36.89 36.21
C ALA A 15 26.72 35.96 35.07
N ALA A 16 27.99 35.61 34.97
CA ALA A 16 28.46 34.63 33.98
C ALA A 16 27.90 33.24 34.22
N LEU A 17 27.88 32.79 35.47
CA LEU A 17 27.26 31.50 35.85
C LEU A 17 25.78 31.47 35.54
N GLU A 18 25.10 32.54 35.85
CA GLU A 18 23.66 32.68 35.54
C GLU A 18 23.39 32.63 34.04
N THR A 19 24.20 33.33 33.26
CA THR A 19 24.09 33.30 31.78
C THR A 19 24.30 31.89 31.24
N VAL A 20 25.31 31.17 31.74
CA VAL A 20 25.58 29.79 31.35
C VAL A 20 24.40 28.88 31.73
N GLN A 21 23.87 29.04 32.93
CA GLN A 21 22.73 28.24 33.40
C GLN A 21 21.49 28.49 32.57
N GLN A 22 21.17 29.73 32.24
CA GLN A 22 20.04 30.07 31.38
C GLN A 22 20.23 29.49 29.98
N ALA A 23 21.43 29.56 29.42
CA ALA A 23 21.75 29.00 28.13
C ALA A 23 21.53 27.46 28.09
N LYS A 24 21.95 26.79 29.16
CA LYS A 24 21.73 25.34 29.31
C LYS A 24 20.25 24.98 29.40
N GLU A 25 19.51 25.70 30.20
CA GLU A 25 18.07 25.50 30.36
C GLU A 25 17.33 25.73 29.04
N GLU A 26 17.68 26.77 28.29
CA GLU A 26 17.10 27.05 26.99
C GLU A 26 17.49 26.00 25.96
N ALA A 27 18.72 25.54 25.94
CA ALA A 27 19.16 24.46 25.07
C ALA A 27 18.40 23.16 25.36
N ASP A 28 18.23 22.81 26.64
CA ASP A 28 17.45 21.63 27.02
C ASP A 28 15.97 21.76 26.61
N ARG A 29 15.39 22.93 26.76
CA ARG A 29 14.04 23.22 26.34
C ARG A 29 13.87 23.05 24.81
N LEU A 30 14.80 23.61 24.06
CA LEU A 30 14.80 23.49 22.58
C LEU A 30 14.95 22.04 22.13
N CYS A 31 15.84 21.29 22.78
CA CYS A 31 16.01 19.86 22.49
C CYS A 31 14.73 19.07 22.76
N ARG A 32 14.06 19.33 23.88
CA ARG A 32 12.80 18.66 24.22
C ARG A 32 11.67 19.02 23.25
N GLU A 33 11.56 20.29 22.89
CA GLU A 33 10.59 20.74 21.90
C GLU A 33 10.84 20.12 20.53
N ALA A 34 12.09 20.08 20.09
CA ALA A 34 12.48 19.45 18.84
C ALA A 34 12.16 17.95 18.84
N ALA A 35 12.43 17.25 19.92
CA ALA A 35 12.11 15.84 20.06
C ALA A 35 10.59 15.60 20.00
N ALA A 36 9.81 16.42 20.71
CA ALA A 36 8.35 16.33 20.70
C ALA A 36 7.77 16.61 19.32
N GLN A 37 8.27 17.62 18.62
CA GLN A 37 7.86 17.93 17.24
C GLN A 37 8.24 16.81 16.30
N GLY A 38 9.43 16.23 16.47
CA GLY A 38 9.89 15.09 15.69
C GLY A 38 8.96 13.89 15.84
N GLU A 39 8.56 13.56 17.06
CA GLU A 39 7.61 12.48 17.34
C GLU A 39 6.27 12.72 16.67
N GLN A 40 5.75 13.94 16.73
CA GLN A 40 4.50 14.31 16.09
C GLN A 40 4.58 14.21 14.58
N LEU A 41 5.69 14.64 13.99
CA LEU A 41 5.92 14.53 12.55
C LEU A 41 5.96 13.08 12.10
N VAL A 42 6.68 12.23 12.82
CA VAL A 42 6.76 10.79 12.53
C VAL A 42 5.37 10.15 12.65
N ALA A 43 4.65 10.44 13.71
CA ALA A 43 3.30 9.90 13.92
C ALA A 43 2.35 10.32 12.79
N ALA A 44 2.40 11.59 12.37
CA ALA A 44 1.59 12.10 11.26
C ALA A 44 1.96 11.45 9.94
N ALA A 45 3.26 11.27 9.67
CA ALA A 45 3.76 10.62 8.46
C ALA A 45 3.33 9.15 8.39
N VAL A 46 3.41 8.43 9.50
CA VAL A 46 2.97 7.03 9.59
C VAL A 46 1.46 6.92 9.36
N LYS A 47 0.68 7.79 9.97
CA LYS A 47 -0.78 7.82 9.79
C LYS A 47 -1.15 8.08 8.33
N GLU A 48 -0.49 9.04 7.68
CA GLU A 48 -0.72 9.34 6.27
C GLU A 48 -0.31 8.20 5.36
N ALA A 49 0.84 7.57 5.64
CA ALA A 49 1.30 6.42 4.88
C ALA A 49 0.34 5.24 4.98
N ARG A 50 -0.22 4.98 6.16
CA ARG A 50 -1.23 3.93 6.36
C ARG A 50 -2.51 4.21 5.58
N LYS A 51 -2.98 5.46 5.57
CA LYS A 51 -4.14 5.85 4.78
C LYS A 51 -3.92 5.62 3.29
N ARG A 52 -2.75 6.00 2.78
CA ARG A 52 -2.39 5.77 1.37
C ARG A 52 -2.32 4.28 1.04
N ALA A 53 -1.73 3.50 1.93
CA ALA A 53 -1.66 2.04 1.77
C ALA A 53 -3.05 1.42 1.73
N ASP A 54 -3.96 1.83 2.61
CA ASP A 54 -5.33 1.34 2.62
C ASP A 54 -6.09 1.68 1.34
N VAL A 55 -5.92 2.90 0.83
CA VAL A 55 -6.51 3.32 -0.45
C VAL A 55 -5.97 2.50 -1.60
N LEU A 56 -4.65 2.32 -1.67
CA LEU A 56 -4.02 1.51 -2.72
C LEU A 56 -4.46 0.05 -2.67
N CYS A 57 -4.54 -0.53 -1.48
CA CYS A 57 -5.06 -1.89 -1.32
C CYS A 57 -6.52 -2.00 -1.74
N GLY A 58 -7.34 -1.01 -1.43
CA GLY A 58 -8.74 -0.95 -1.85
C GLY A 58 -8.87 -0.90 -3.37
N VAL A 59 -8.08 -0.05 -4.02
CA VAL A 59 -8.06 0.06 -5.50
C VAL A 59 -7.61 -1.25 -6.13
N ALA A 60 -6.53 -1.85 -5.62
CA ALA A 60 -6.01 -3.11 -6.12
C ALA A 60 -7.03 -4.25 -6.00
N ARG A 61 -7.75 -4.33 -4.88
CA ARG A 61 -8.82 -5.31 -4.68
C ARG A 61 -9.98 -5.11 -5.65
N ALA A 62 -10.40 -3.87 -5.86
CA ALA A 62 -11.46 -3.55 -6.81
C ALA A 62 -11.08 -3.91 -8.23
N ASP A 63 -9.86 -3.60 -8.64
CA ASP A 63 -9.33 -3.97 -9.96
C ASP A 63 -9.22 -5.49 -10.11
N GLY A 64 -8.72 -6.16 -9.09
CA GLY A 64 -8.64 -7.63 -9.07
C GLY A 64 -10.00 -8.27 -9.23
N LYS A 65 -11.01 -7.74 -8.56
CA LYS A 65 -12.39 -8.22 -8.66
C LYS A 65 -12.96 -8.04 -10.06
N LYS A 66 -12.74 -6.90 -10.67
CA LYS A 66 -13.16 -6.63 -12.06
C LYS A 66 -12.50 -7.58 -13.06
N ARG A 67 -11.20 -7.81 -12.91
CA ARG A 67 -10.45 -8.75 -13.75
C ARG A 67 -10.97 -10.17 -13.58
N GLN A 68 -11.24 -10.57 -12.35
CA GLN A 68 -11.81 -11.88 -12.06
C GLN A 68 -13.16 -12.07 -12.72
N GLU A 69 -14.05 -11.09 -12.61
CA GLU A 69 -15.38 -11.13 -13.26
C GLU A 69 -15.26 -11.19 -14.78
N ALA A 70 -14.36 -10.41 -15.37
CA ALA A 70 -14.11 -10.42 -16.80
C ALA A 70 -13.61 -11.79 -17.28
N LEU A 71 -12.65 -12.39 -16.54
CA LEU A 71 -12.13 -13.72 -16.83
C LEU A 71 -13.21 -14.80 -16.72
N LEU A 72 -14.06 -14.71 -15.70
CA LEU A 72 -15.18 -15.66 -15.54
C LEU A 72 -16.18 -15.56 -16.68
N GLN A 73 -16.50 -14.35 -17.14
CA GLN A 73 -17.39 -14.16 -18.28
C GLN A 73 -16.79 -14.72 -19.57
N GLU A 74 -15.52 -14.45 -19.80
CA GLU A 74 -14.80 -14.97 -20.96
C GLU A 74 -14.72 -16.50 -20.92
N SER A 75 -14.43 -17.06 -19.77
CA SER A 75 -14.42 -18.52 -19.56
C SER A 75 -15.79 -19.14 -19.85
N ARG A 76 -16.87 -18.52 -19.43
CA ARG A 76 -18.25 -18.97 -19.72
C ARG A 76 -18.54 -18.97 -21.20
N LYS A 77 -18.12 -17.92 -21.90
CA LYS A 77 -18.27 -17.85 -23.37
C LYS A 77 -17.51 -18.96 -24.08
N GLU A 78 -16.27 -19.19 -23.66
CA GLU A 78 -15.45 -20.28 -24.21
C GLU A 78 -16.09 -21.65 -23.95
N GLN A 79 -16.58 -21.86 -22.74
CA GLN A 79 -17.29 -23.10 -22.40
C GLN A 79 -18.53 -23.32 -23.24
N GLU A 80 -19.30 -22.27 -23.48
CA GLU A 80 -20.49 -22.31 -24.30
C GLU A 80 -20.16 -22.61 -25.75
N GLN A 81 -19.12 -21.99 -26.30
CA GLN A 81 -18.61 -22.28 -27.63
C GLN A 81 -18.13 -23.73 -27.76
N LEU A 82 -17.43 -24.22 -26.77
CA LEU A 82 -16.98 -25.61 -26.74
C LEU A 82 -18.17 -26.60 -26.69
N ARG A 83 -19.22 -26.30 -25.95
CA ARG A 83 -20.44 -27.09 -25.89
C ARG A 83 -21.16 -27.11 -27.24
N GLU A 84 -21.25 -25.96 -27.91
CA GLU A 84 -21.86 -25.87 -29.26
C GLU A 84 -21.04 -26.68 -30.26
N GLN A 85 -19.73 -26.57 -30.24
CA GLN A 85 -18.84 -27.34 -31.09
C GLN A 85 -18.96 -28.85 -30.83
N ALA A 86 -19.00 -29.23 -29.57
CA ALA A 86 -19.15 -30.63 -29.16
C ALA A 86 -20.53 -31.19 -29.62
N ALA A 87 -21.58 -30.41 -29.44
CA ALA A 87 -22.92 -30.80 -29.92
C ALA A 87 -22.98 -30.98 -31.43
N ALA A 88 -22.36 -30.09 -32.19
CA ALA A 88 -22.25 -30.19 -33.64
C ALA A 88 -21.47 -31.43 -34.06
N ARG A 89 -20.35 -31.72 -33.41
CA ARG A 89 -19.54 -32.91 -33.66
C ARG A 89 -20.31 -34.19 -33.33
N GLN A 90 -21.02 -34.20 -32.20
CA GLN A 90 -21.84 -35.33 -31.81
C GLN A 90 -22.85 -35.67 -32.89
N GLY A 91 -23.52 -34.67 -33.45
CA GLY A 91 -24.44 -34.85 -34.56
C GLY A 91 -23.80 -35.44 -35.80
N GLN A 92 -22.62 -34.97 -36.15
CA GLN A 92 -21.84 -35.50 -37.28
C GLN A 92 -21.39 -36.92 -37.06
N VAL A 93 -20.85 -37.21 -35.88
CA VAL A 93 -20.38 -38.56 -35.51
C VAL A 93 -21.57 -39.53 -35.51
N ALA A 94 -22.68 -39.14 -34.95
CA ALA A 94 -23.90 -39.99 -34.93
C ALA A 94 -24.36 -40.29 -36.32
N ARG A 95 -24.36 -39.33 -37.23
CA ARG A 95 -24.73 -39.54 -38.64
C ARG A 95 -23.75 -40.45 -39.36
N GLU A 96 -22.46 -40.31 -39.15
CA GLU A 96 -21.45 -41.22 -39.71
C GLU A 96 -21.58 -42.62 -39.18
N LEU A 97 -21.80 -42.79 -37.89
CA LEU A 97 -22.05 -44.10 -37.27
C LEU A 97 -23.31 -44.76 -37.84
N GLU A 98 -24.39 -44.02 -38.02
CA GLU A 98 -25.61 -44.52 -38.65
C GLU A 98 -25.36 -45.00 -40.06
N ARG A 99 -24.60 -44.27 -40.85
CA ARG A 99 -24.23 -44.67 -42.21
C ARG A 99 -23.42 -45.93 -42.23
N LEU A 100 -22.47 -46.07 -41.30
CA LEU A 100 -21.67 -47.28 -41.19
C LEU A 100 -22.47 -48.52 -40.73
N VAL A 101 -23.37 -48.33 -39.79
CA VAL A 101 -24.20 -49.38 -39.24
C VAL A 101 -25.26 -49.82 -40.26
N LEU A 102 -25.86 -48.87 -41.02
CA LEU A 102 -26.85 -49.16 -42.03
C LEU A 102 -26.27 -49.66 -43.38
N GLY A 103 -24.93 -49.72 -43.44
CA GLY A 103 -24.26 -50.22 -44.65
C GLY A 103 -24.41 -49.34 -45.89
N GLN A 104 -24.70 -48.06 -45.73
CA GLN A 104 -24.81 -47.13 -46.87
C GLN A 104 -23.40 -46.80 -47.37
N PRO A 105 -23.13 -46.97 -48.66
CA PRO A 105 -21.82 -46.60 -49.20
C PRO A 105 -21.64 -45.08 -49.17
N ARG A 106 -20.41 -44.63 -48.80
CA ARG A 106 -20.01 -43.24 -48.94
C ARG A 106 -20.14 -42.84 -50.38
N ARG A 107 -20.88 -41.74 -50.65
CA ARG A 107 -20.87 -41.10 -51.95
C ARG A 107 -19.44 -40.64 -52.28
N ARG A 108 -18.94 -41.12 -53.37
CA ARG A 108 -17.65 -40.72 -53.93
C ARG A 108 -17.65 -39.29 -54.42
#